data_6a5fdb91614d1947d63568adaec3bd88
#
_entry.id   6a5fdb91614d1947d63568adaec3bd88
#
_cell.length_a   1.000
_cell.length_b   1.000
_cell.length_c   1.000
_cell.angle_alpha   90.00
_cell.angle_beta   90.00
_cell.angle_gamma   90.00
#
_symmetry.space_group_name_H-M   'P 1'
#
loop_
_entity.id
_entity.type
_entity.pdbx_description
1 polymer ?
#
loop_
_entity_poly.entity_id
_entity_poly.type
_entity_poly.pdbx_seq_one_letter_code
_entity_poly.pdbx_strand_id
1 'polypeptide(L)'
;MNKDSKELLTAKPLQILIKLSLPAILGMIVIGLYPLMDGIFAGQILGEKAMTAVGIATPFTYINTGIATLIGVGSASLLSRAIGEGNQKIIDKVMGNLCFWILTLSTIVTVLGILFCQQLLSIFGAKGELLNLSTRYLRIIFIGSIFVNFAQAANMVMRGEGLMKRAMLIMGIGAGVNILLDPILMILFRERGIEGAAVATITAQFVQAIFTLWYFKKKSKVVKIGIIRKEGDITVDMFSVGVSAMLMQILTIIQQSFLYSQAFRYGGETSAAIMAAILRIQAFSFIPLWGMSQGLQPAIGANFGAEQYDRVKKIFNVFAISSIILAACFWIPSEIFAKPILGLFGLSDETLFLAIPNFRIMYSIFIAYGVMIMTITFFQAIGDGKTAGILVMLRQIILFIPAVILLPRMIGAQSLWYVLPIIDGVVVLLGIQRYFMAVKKMEKK
;
A
#
# COMPACT_ATOMS: atom_id res chain seq x y z
N MET A 1 -27.56 -3.66 10.11
CA MET A 1 -26.66 -2.61 9.59
C MET A 1 -26.48 -1.52 10.62
N ASN A 2 -25.25 -1.06 10.86
CA ASN A 2 -24.99 0.11 11.69
C ASN A 2 -25.28 1.41 10.90
N LYS A 3 -25.23 2.59 11.60
CA LYS A 3 -25.48 3.90 10.97
C LYS A 3 -24.50 4.16 9.82
N ASP A 4 -23.21 3.85 10.00
CA ASP A 4 -22.17 4.11 9.00
C ASP A 4 -22.37 3.24 7.73
N SER A 5 -22.74 1.97 7.89
CA SER A 5 -23.04 1.09 6.75
C SER A 5 -24.31 1.53 6.00
N LYS A 6 -25.34 2.07 6.69
CA LYS A 6 -26.52 2.65 6.03
C LYS A 6 -26.16 3.89 5.21
N GLU A 7 -25.29 4.73 5.74
CA GLU A 7 -24.86 5.94 5.05
C GLU A 7 -24.11 5.64 3.74
N LEU A 8 -23.37 4.51 3.65
CA LEU A 8 -22.76 4.09 2.38
C LEU A 8 -23.78 3.94 1.25
N LEU A 9 -24.99 3.49 1.59
CA LEU A 9 -26.07 3.22 0.62
C LEU A 9 -26.98 4.44 0.35
N THR A 10 -26.98 5.46 1.24
CA THR A 10 -27.98 6.55 1.17
C THR A 10 -27.39 7.95 1.05
N ALA A 11 -26.19 8.21 1.59
CA ALA A 11 -25.60 9.54 1.58
C ALA A 11 -25.19 9.99 0.18
N LYS A 12 -25.13 11.31 -0.05
CA LYS A 12 -24.67 11.88 -1.33
C LYS A 12 -23.21 11.44 -1.62
N PRO A 13 -22.85 11.14 -2.89
CA PRO A 13 -21.50 10.68 -3.24
C PRO A 13 -20.35 11.55 -2.71
N LEU A 14 -20.49 12.88 -2.76
CA LEU A 14 -19.49 13.81 -2.23
C LEU A 14 -19.35 13.72 -0.70
N GLN A 15 -20.44 13.50 0.03
CA GLN A 15 -20.39 13.30 1.47
C GLN A 15 -19.68 11.99 1.83
N ILE A 16 -19.92 10.93 1.06
CA ILE A 16 -19.22 9.64 1.20
C ILE A 16 -17.71 9.84 0.97
N LEU A 17 -17.35 10.54 -0.12
CA LEU A 17 -15.96 10.85 -0.42
C LEU A 17 -15.27 11.56 0.76
N ILE A 18 -15.81 12.66 1.24
CA ILE A 18 -15.20 13.44 2.33
C ILE A 18 -15.13 12.61 3.62
N LYS A 19 -16.22 11.93 3.98
CA LYS A 19 -16.30 11.13 5.21
C LYS A 19 -15.29 9.99 5.24
N LEU A 20 -15.04 9.35 4.10
CA LEU A 20 -14.15 8.20 4.03
C LEU A 20 -12.72 8.61 3.63
N SER A 21 -12.56 9.49 2.64
CA SER A 21 -11.23 9.80 2.11
C SER A 21 -10.42 10.70 3.02
N LEU A 22 -11.04 11.71 3.66
CA LEU A 22 -10.26 12.65 4.49
C LEU A 22 -9.57 11.95 5.68
N PRO A 23 -10.26 11.12 6.49
CA PRO A 23 -9.58 10.37 7.54
C PRO A 23 -8.55 9.39 6.98
N ALA A 24 -8.83 8.77 5.82
CA ALA A 24 -7.91 7.83 5.19
C ALA A 24 -6.62 8.53 4.71
N ILE A 25 -6.72 9.69 4.07
CA ILE A 25 -5.56 10.47 3.62
C ILE A 25 -4.70 10.88 4.83
N LEU A 26 -5.32 11.43 5.88
CA LEU A 26 -4.59 11.81 7.10
C LEU A 26 -3.92 10.60 7.76
N GLY A 27 -4.62 9.48 7.86
CA GLY A 27 -4.06 8.25 8.40
C GLY A 27 -2.90 7.71 7.57
N MET A 28 -2.99 7.75 6.24
CA MET A 28 -1.92 7.31 5.35
C MET A 28 -0.69 8.21 5.43
N ILE A 29 -0.85 9.52 5.62
CA ILE A 29 0.27 10.44 5.87
C ILE A 29 0.99 10.05 7.18
N VAL A 30 0.25 9.81 8.26
CA VAL A 30 0.84 9.38 9.54
C VAL A 30 1.59 8.05 9.40
N ILE A 31 1.02 7.09 8.66
CA ILE A 31 1.69 5.80 8.40
C ILE A 31 2.95 5.97 7.56
N GLY A 32 2.93 6.89 6.59
CA GLY A 32 4.11 7.19 5.76
C GLY A 32 5.25 7.86 6.53
N LEU A 33 4.94 8.59 7.60
CA LEU A 33 5.94 9.21 8.49
C LEU A 33 6.65 8.21 9.40
N TYR A 34 5.98 7.13 9.79
CA TYR A 34 6.51 6.13 10.71
C TYR A 34 7.85 5.51 10.26
N PRO A 35 8.01 4.93 9.07
CA PRO A 35 9.30 4.38 8.65
C PRO A 35 10.41 5.42 8.49
N LEU A 36 10.02 6.68 8.24
CA LEU A 36 10.96 7.80 8.17
C LEU A 36 11.54 8.10 9.55
N MET A 37 10.68 8.17 10.58
CA MET A 37 11.10 8.41 11.96
C MET A 37 11.96 7.27 12.51
N ASP A 38 11.60 6.03 12.23
CA ASP A 38 12.37 4.83 12.58
C ASP A 38 13.80 4.90 12.02
N GLY A 39 13.94 5.25 10.74
CA GLY A 39 15.25 5.45 10.09
C GLY A 39 16.06 6.60 10.71
N ILE A 40 15.42 7.73 11.04
CA ILE A 40 16.07 8.88 11.67
C ILE A 40 16.59 8.51 13.06
N PHE A 41 15.78 7.87 13.89
CA PHE A 41 16.19 7.46 15.24
C PHE A 41 17.30 6.41 15.19
N ALA A 42 17.20 5.41 14.31
CA ALA A 42 18.26 4.42 14.11
C ALA A 42 19.58 5.11 13.73
N GLY A 43 19.56 6.07 12.82
CA GLY A 43 20.76 6.80 12.40
C GLY A 43 21.35 7.67 13.51
N GLN A 44 20.54 8.43 14.22
CA GLN A 44 20.99 9.36 15.25
C GLN A 44 21.42 8.69 16.56
N ILE A 45 20.75 7.61 16.95
CA ILE A 45 20.99 6.96 18.27
C ILE A 45 21.99 5.81 18.13
N LEU A 46 21.88 5.00 17.08
CA LEU A 46 22.66 3.78 16.91
C LEU A 46 23.79 3.90 15.88
N GLY A 47 23.76 4.99 15.08
CA GLY A 47 24.77 5.29 14.08
C GLY A 47 24.50 4.67 12.71
N GLU A 48 25.35 5.00 11.75
CA GLU A 48 25.19 4.70 10.33
C GLU A 48 25.07 3.21 10.00
N LYS A 49 25.85 2.37 10.70
CA LYS A 49 25.82 0.91 10.49
C LYS A 49 24.46 0.30 10.84
N ALA A 50 23.85 0.73 11.94
CA ALA A 50 22.53 0.26 12.36
C ALA A 50 21.45 0.72 11.39
N MET A 51 21.49 1.99 10.96
CA MET A 51 20.59 2.52 9.93
C MET A 51 20.69 1.72 8.63
N THR A 52 21.91 1.41 8.19
CA THR A 52 22.16 0.59 6.99
C THR A 52 21.61 -0.84 7.17
N ALA A 53 21.81 -1.43 8.36
CA ALA A 53 21.30 -2.77 8.66
C ALA A 53 19.77 -2.85 8.64
N VAL A 54 19.07 -1.85 9.18
CA VAL A 54 17.59 -1.71 9.09
C VAL A 54 17.18 -1.54 7.63
N GLY A 55 17.89 -0.71 6.86
CA GLY A 55 17.64 -0.50 5.43
C GLY A 55 17.70 -1.80 4.62
N ILE A 56 18.72 -2.63 4.86
CA ILE A 56 18.87 -3.95 4.21
C ILE A 56 17.74 -4.92 4.63
N ALA A 57 17.25 -4.83 5.86
CA ALA A 57 16.18 -5.68 6.37
C ALA A 57 14.78 -5.24 5.87
N THR A 58 14.58 -3.97 5.54
CA THR A 58 13.29 -3.37 5.16
C THR A 58 12.55 -4.12 4.05
N PRO A 59 13.17 -4.53 2.92
CA PRO A 59 12.46 -5.27 1.87
C PRO A 59 11.78 -6.55 2.35
N PHE A 60 12.35 -7.20 3.35
CA PHE A 60 11.79 -8.44 3.91
C PHE A 60 10.58 -8.18 4.83
N THR A 61 10.49 -6.99 5.42
CA THR A 61 9.30 -6.60 6.20
C THR A 61 8.06 -6.44 5.31
N TYR A 62 8.23 -6.14 4.01
CA TYR A 62 7.13 -6.09 3.04
C TYR A 62 6.45 -7.43 2.79
N ILE A 63 7.06 -8.56 3.15
CA ILE A 63 6.41 -9.88 3.11
C ILE A 63 5.16 -9.85 4.02
N ASN A 64 5.29 -9.32 5.22
CA ASN A 64 4.17 -9.16 6.14
C ASN A 64 3.09 -8.22 5.56
N THR A 65 3.49 -7.07 5.02
CA THR A 65 2.55 -6.15 4.37
C THR A 65 1.83 -6.81 3.19
N GLY A 66 2.53 -7.64 2.41
CA GLY A 66 1.94 -8.43 1.32
C GLY A 66 0.86 -9.39 1.81
N ILE A 67 1.13 -10.14 2.87
CA ILE A 67 0.16 -11.07 3.50
C ILE A 67 -1.04 -10.30 4.05
N ALA A 68 -0.77 -9.24 4.81
CA ALA A 68 -1.83 -8.41 5.37
C ALA A 68 -2.74 -7.83 4.28
N THR A 69 -2.15 -7.39 3.16
CA THR A 69 -2.88 -6.85 2.01
C THR A 69 -3.68 -7.94 1.28
N LEU A 70 -3.07 -9.11 1.06
CA LEU A 70 -3.73 -10.28 0.46
C LEU A 70 -5.03 -10.63 1.20
N ILE A 71 -4.92 -10.81 2.50
CA ILE A 71 -6.05 -11.22 3.33
C ILE A 71 -6.99 -10.03 3.60
N GLY A 72 -6.44 -8.87 3.94
CA GLY A 72 -7.20 -7.71 4.39
C GLY A 72 -8.03 -7.06 3.29
N VAL A 73 -7.43 -6.76 2.11
CA VAL A 73 -8.15 -6.14 0.99
C VAL A 73 -9.20 -7.09 0.43
N GLY A 74 -8.88 -8.38 0.31
CA GLY A 74 -9.84 -9.39 -0.13
C GLY A 74 -11.02 -9.51 0.81
N SER A 75 -10.76 -9.62 2.12
CA SER A 75 -11.82 -9.67 3.14
C SER A 75 -12.67 -8.39 3.19
N ALA A 76 -12.04 -7.22 3.05
CA ALA A 76 -12.74 -5.93 3.07
C ALA A 76 -13.67 -5.77 1.85
N SER A 77 -13.20 -6.19 0.65
CA SER A 77 -14.01 -6.19 -0.56
C SER A 77 -15.21 -7.12 -0.44
N LEU A 78 -14.99 -8.36 -0.02
CA LEU A 78 -16.06 -9.33 0.20
C LEU A 78 -17.07 -8.82 1.24
N LEU A 79 -16.59 -8.29 2.37
CA LEU A 79 -17.45 -7.77 3.43
C LEU A 79 -18.30 -6.61 2.95
N SER A 80 -17.73 -5.64 2.25
CA SER A 80 -18.48 -4.47 1.79
C SER A 80 -19.61 -4.86 0.83
N ARG A 81 -19.37 -5.82 -0.06
CA ARG A 81 -20.42 -6.39 -0.94
C ARG A 81 -21.49 -7.13 -0.13
N ALA A 82 -21.08 -8.01 0.79
CA ALA A 82 -22.01 -8.75 1.64
C ALA A 82 -22.88 -7.84 2.53
N ILE A 83 -22.37 -6.69 2.97
CA ILE A 83 -23.15 -5.67 3.69
C ILE A 83 -24.21 -5.07 2.76
N GLY A 84 -23.86 -4.78 1.50
CA GLY A 84 -24.81 -4.29 0.50
C GLY A 84 -25.90 -5.27 0.18
N GLU A 85 -25.55 -6.54 -0.01
CA GLU A 85 -26.46 -7.66 -0.26
C GLU A 85 -27.34 -8.02 0.96
N GLY A 86 -26.97 -7.57 2.16
CA GLY A 86 -27.60 -8.03 3.40
C GLY A 86 -27.28 -9.49 3.76
N ASN A 87 -26.18 -10.04 3.22
CA ASN A 87 -25.80 -11.45 3.39
C ASN A 87 -25.13 -11.70 4.74
N GLN A 88 -25.93 -11.90 5.78
CA GLN A 88 -25.45 -12.08 7.15
C GLN A 88 -24.53 -13.32 7.29
N LYS A 89 -24.75 -14.37 6.50
CA LYS A 89 -23.94 -15.60 6.56
C LYS A 89 -22.47 -15.33 6.20
N ILE A 90 -22.21 -14.50 5.18
CA ILE A 90 -20.86 -14.11 4.80
C ILE A 90 -20.27 -13.16 5.86
N ILE A 91 -21.03 -12.17 6.31
CA ILE A 91 -20.60 -11.19 7.32
C ILE A 91 -20.11 -11.89 8.59
N ASP A 92 -20.82 -12.90 9.08
CA ASP A 92 -20.48 -13.62 10.32
C ASP A 92 -19.21 -14.49 10.18
N LYS A 93 -18.85 -14.90 8.96
CA LYS A 93 -17.75 -15.82 8.69
C LYS A 93 -16.46 -15.13 8.26
N VAL A 94 -16.53 -13.91 7.71
CA VAL A 94 -15.37 -13.20 7.14
C VAL A 94 -14.20 -13.08 8.14
N MET A 95 -14.48 -12.67 9.38
CA MET A 95 -13.42 -12.51 10.39
C MET A 95 -12.83 -13.83 10.85
N GLY A 96 -13.64 -14.87 10.98
CA GLY A 96 -13.15 -16.22 11.31
C GLY A 96 -12.18 -16.75 10.24
N ASN A 97 -12.56 -16.59 8.97
CA ASN A 97 -11.72 -16.97 7.82
C ASN A 97 -10.45 -16.12 7.72
N LEU A 98 -10.56 -14.79 7.94
CA LEU A 98 -9.39 -13.90 8.02
C LEU A 98 -8.40 -14.35 9.11
N CYS A 99 -8.89 -14.59 10.34
CA CYS A 99 -8.05 -15.05 11.45
C CYS A 99 -7.36 -16.37 11.13
N PHE A 100 -8.07 -17.32 10.51
CA PHE A 100 -7.49 -18.60 10.08
C PHE A 100 -6.29 -18.41 9.15
N TRP A 101 -6.47 -17.60 8.09
CA TRP A 101 -5.40 -17.39 7.10
C TRP A 101 -4.26 -16.52 7.63
N ILE A 102 -4.55 -15.52 8.47
CA ILE A 102 -3.51 -14.73 9.14
C ILE A 102 -2.67 -15.62 10.05
N LEU A 103 -3.29 -16.46 10.88
CA LEU A 103 -2.56 -17.42 11.74
C LEU A 103 -1.69 -18.35 10.91
N THR A 104 -2.26 -18.95 9.87
CA THR A 104 -1.55 -19.92 9.03
C THR A 104 -0.36 -19.27 8.32
N LEU A 105 -0.58 -18.18 7.58
CA LEU A 105 0.49 -17.55 6.78
C LEU A 105 1.52 -16.85 7.65
N SER A 106 1.12 -16.22 8.77
CA SER A 106 2.08 -15.61 9.69
C SER A 106 2.96 -16.65 10.37
N THR A 107 2.40 -17.81 10.75
CA THR A 107 3.21 -18.92 11.30
C THR A 107 4.23 -19.41 10.28
N ILE A 108 3.82 -19.62 9.02
CA ILE A 108 4.72 -20.03 7.95
C ILE A 108 5.85 -19.01 7.77
N VAL A 109 5.52 -17.70 7.69
CA VAL A 109 6.52 -16.64 7.53
C VAL A 109 7.44 -16.55 8.74
N THR A 110 6.91 -16.69 9.96
CA THR A 110 7.73 -16.69 11.17
C THR A 110 8.72 -17.83 11.16
N VAL A 111 8.27 -19.07 10.91
CA VAL A 111 9.14 -20.24 10.89
C VAL A 111 10.19 -20.14 9.78
N LEU A 112 9.77 -19.92 8.54
CA LEU A 112 10.70 -19.82 7.42
C LEU A 112 11.60 -18.58 7.55
N GLY A 113 11.05 -17.44 7.99
CA GLY A 113 11.79 -16.22 8.21
C GLY A 113 12.90 -16.37 9.24
N ILE A 114 12.63 -17.03 10.37
CA ILE A 114 13.65 -17.28 11.40
C ILE A 114 14.73 -18.27 10.89
N LEU A 115 14.31 -19.34 10.22
CA LEU A 115 15.23 -20.38 9.72
C LEU A 115 16.15 -19.86 8.61
N PHE A 116 15.61 -19.09 7.67
CA PHE A 116 16.33 -18.63 6.46
C PHE A 116 16.75 -17.16 6.49
N CYS A 117 16.56 -16.45 7.61
CA CYS A 117 16.84 -15.04 7.74
C CYS A 117 18.26 -14.66 7.29
N GLN A 118 19.26 -15.38 7.77
CA GLN A 118 20.66 -15.10 7.48
C GLN A 118 21.00 -15.38 6.02
N GLN A 119 20.47 -16.45 5.44
CA GLN A 119 20.66 -16.79 4.02
C GLN A 119 20.03 -15.74 3.11
N LEU A 120 18.79 -15.33 3.42
CA LEU A 120 18.09 -14.29 2.68
C LEU A 120 18.88 -12.97 2.67
N LEU A 121 19.33 -12.51 3.84
CA LEU A 121 20.10 -11.27 3.95
C LEU A 121 21.46 -11.36 3.23
N SER A 122 22.14 -12.52 3.28
CA SER A 122 23.42 -12.71 2.60
C SER A 122 23.30 -12.68 1.08
N ILE A 123 22.20 -13.21 0.51
CA ILE A 123 21.91 -13.13 -0.94
C ILE A 123 21.72 -11.65 -1.37
N PHE A 124 21.16 -10.82 -0.49
CA PHE A 124 20.98 -9.38 -0.74
C PHE A 124 22.21 -8.54 -0.42
N GLY A 125 23.37 -9.19 -0.20
CA GLY A 125 24.65 -8.53 -0.09
C GLY A 125 25.09 -8.14 1.31
N ALA A 126 24.32 -8.47 2.35
CA ALA A 126 24.74 -8.26 3.74
C ALA A 126 25.92 -9.20 4.10
N LYS A 127 26.99 -8.64 4.69
CA LYS A 127 28.19 -9.37 5.10
C LYS A 127 28.68 -8.89 6.46
N GLY A 128 29.42 -9.75 7.18
CA GLY A 128 30.10 -9.39 8.42
C GLY A 128 29.15 -8.84 9.50
N GLU A 129 29.52 -7.68 10.04
CA GLU A 129 28.76 -7.01 11.10
C GLU A 129 27.34 -6.61 10.67
N LEU A 130 27.18 -6.09 9.43
CA LEU A 130 25.88 -5.72 8.88
C LEU A 130 24.94 -6.93 8.77
N LEU A 131 25.42 -8.09 8.38
CA LEU A 131 24.63 -9.33 8.35
C LEU A 131 24.14 -9.70 9.75
N ASN A 132 25.02 -9.58 10.77
CA ASN A 132 24.66 -9.87 12.15
C ASN A 132 23.55 -8.91 12.65
N LEU A 133 23.76 -7.60 12.48
CA LEU A 133 22.81 -6.58 12.92
C LEU A 133 21.45 -6.73 12.21
N SER A 134 21.45 -6.90 10.89
CA SER A 134 20.21 -7.09 10.11
C SER A 134 19.50 -8.39 10.50
N THR A 135 20.24 -9.46 10.78
CA THR A 135 19.66 -10.75 11.22
C THR A 135 18.99 -10.63 12.57
N ARG A 136 19.62 -9.96 13.55
CA ARG A 136 19.06 -9.73 14.88
C ARG A 136 17.76 -8.91 14.80
N TYR A 137 17.76 -7.83 14.01
CA TYR A 137 16.58 -7.01 13.77
C TYR A 137 15.45 -7.82 13.12
N LEU A 138 15.74 -8.46 11.99
CA LEU A 138 14.72 -9.11 11.15
C LEU A 138 14.09 -10.34 11.81
N ARG A 139 14.86 -11.11 12.62
CA ARG A 139 14.32 -12.23 13.41
C ARG A 139 13.23 -11.76 14.38
N ILE A 140 13.45 -10.65 15.05
CA ILE A 140 12.46 -10.10 15.97
C ILE A 140 11.21 -9.67 15.20
N ILE A 141 11.36 -9.00 14.05
CA ILE A 141 10.23 -8.60 13.18
C ILE A 141 9.43 -9.85 12.74
N PHE A 142 10.09 -10.96 12.36
CA PHE A 142 9.39 -12.19 11.98
C PHE A 142 8.63 -12.84 13.14
N ILE A 143 9.14 -12.79 14.37
CA ILE A 143 8.40 -13.22 15.56
C ILE A 143 7.11 -12.43 15.73
N GLY A 144 7.15 -11.13 15.44
CA GLY A 144 5.98 -10.23 15.50
C GLY A 144 5.01 -10.34 14.33
N SER A 145 5.29 -11.14 13.30
CA SER A 145 4.50 -11.18 12.06
C SER A 145 3.00 -11.35 12.27
N ILE A 146 2.61 -12.17 13.26
CA ILE A 146 1.19 -12.41 13.56
C ILE A 146 0.48 -11.13 14.00
N PHE A 147 1.12 -10.29 14.82
CA PHE A 147 0.53 -9.04 15.31
C PHE A 147 0.43 -8.02 14.19
N VAL A 148 1.49 -7.89 13.40
CA VAL A 148 1.56 -7.00 12.23
C VAL A 148 0.45 -7.36 11.23
N ASN A 149 0.39 -8.62 10.81
CA ASN A 149 -0.54 -9.07 9.79
C ASN A 149 -2.00 -8.97 10.27
N PHE A 150 -2.28 -9.36 11.52
CA PHE A 150 -3.62 -9.25 12.10
C PHE A 150 -4.06 -7.78 12.23
N ALA A 151 -3.21 -6.92 12.80
CA ALA A 151 -3.54 -5.51 12.99
C ALA A 151 -3.86 -4.83 11.66
N GLN A 152 -3.05 -5.04 10.63
CA GLN A 152 -3.25 -4.44 9.31
C GLN A 152 -4.46 -5.03 8.57
N ALA A 153 -4.57 -6.36 8.48
CA ALA A 153 -5.68 -7.00 7.75
C ALA A 153 -7.04 -6.73 8.39
N ALA A 154 -7.15 -6.86 9.72
CA ALA A 154 -8.40 -6.59 10.43
C ALA A 154 -8.78 -5.10 10.39
N ASN A 155 -7.79 -4.18 10.35
CA ASN A 155 -8.04 -2.77 10.12
C ASN A 155 -8.65 -2.52 8.72
N MET A 156 -8.21 -3.26 7.69
CA MET A 156 -8.82 -3.18 6.35
C MET A 156 -10.28 -3.63 6.37
N VAL A 157 -10.62 -4.65 7.16
CA VAL A 157 -12.02 -5.08 7.36
C VAL A 157 -12.87 -3.99 8.03
N MET A 158 -12.33 -3.28 9.05
CA MET A 158 -13.03 -2.10 9.63
C MET A 158 -13.33 -1.05 8.57
N ARG A 159 -12.42 -0.81 7.64
CA ARG A 159 -12.64 0.11 6.51
C ARG A 159 -13.74 -0.41 5.58
N GLY A 160 -13.76 -1.73 5.33
CA GLY A 160 -14.83 -2.40 4.59
C GLY A 160 -16.24 -2.20 5.19
N GLU A 161 -16.35 -2.05 6.52
CA GLU A 161 -17.59 -1.66 7.21
C GLU A 161 -17.95 -0.16 7.04
N GLY A 162 -17.10 0.65 6.43
CA GLY A 162 -17.25 2.12 6.36
C GLY A 162 -16.72 2.87 7.58
N LEU A 163 -16.03 2.21 8.51
CA LEU A 163 -15.55 2.77 9.78
C LEU A 163 -14.16 3.42 9.65
N MET A 164 -13.95 4.18 8.59
CA MET A 164 -12.65 4.74 8.22
C MET A 164 -12.00 5.52 9.36
N LYS A 165 -12.74 6.44 10.01
CA LYS A 165 -12.22 7.25 11.12
C LYS A 165 -11.67 6.40 12.26
N ARG A 166 -12.38 5.34 12.65
CA ARG A 166 -11.94 4.45 13.73
C ARG A 166 -10.74 3.62 13.34
N ALA A 167 -10.74 3.10 12.12
CA ALA A 167 -9.61 2.37 11.57
C ALA A 167 -8.33 3.22 11.57
N MET A 168 -8.41 4.46 11.11
CA MET A 168 -7.27 5.38 11.08
C MET A 168 -6.82 5.80 12.49
N LEU A 169 -7.73 5.99 13.45
CA LEU A 169 -7.37 6.26 14.83
C LEU A 169 -6.57 5.11 15.47
N ILE A 170 -6.99 3.86 15.27
CA ILE A 170 -6.25 2.69 15.78
C ILE A 170 -4.86 2.60 15.14
N MET A 171 -4.75 2.85 13.84
CA MET A 171 -3.45 2.90 13.15
C MET A 171 -2.58 4.04 13.68
N GLY A 172 -3.17 5.21 13.89
CA GLY A 172 -2.47 6.38 14.49
C GLY A 172 -1.96 6.12 15.90
N ILE A 173 -2.73 5.40 16.73
CA ILE A 173 -2.26 4.96 18.06
C ILE A 173 -1.03 4.05 17.91
N GLY A 174 -1.06 3.06 17.01
CA GLY A 174 0.08 2.20 16.74
C GLY A 174 1.32 2.99 16.34
N ALA A 175 1.17 3.91 15.36
CA ALA A 175 2.27 4.76 14.92
C ALA A 175 2.81 5.66 16.04
N GLY A 176 1.94 6.27 16.85
CA GLY A 176 2.33 7.08 18.00
C GLY A 176 3.09 6.29 19.06
N VAL A 177 2.62 5.09 19.39
CA VAL A 177 3.32 4.18 20.32
C VAL A 177 4.71 3.82 19.79
N ASN A 178 4.83 3.52 18.49
CA ASN A 178 6.14 3.21 17.90
C ASN A 178 7.10 4.39 17.98
N ILE A 179 6.70 5.59 17.51
CA ILE A 179 7.53 6.81 17.54
C ILE A 179 8.00 7.14 18.97
N LEU A 180 7.18 6.87 19.98
CA LEU A 180 7.55 7.09 21.37
C LEU A 180 8.50 6.00 21.90
N LEU A 181 8.24 4.73 21.57
CA LEU A 181 9.02 3.61 22.08
C LEU A 181 10.38 3.45 21.40
N ASP A 182 10.49 3.80 20.12
CA ASP A 182 11.73 3.64 19.35
C ASP A 182 12.95 4.24 20.08
N PRO A 183 13.02 5.55 20.36
CA PRO A 183 14.20 6.11 21.02
C PRO A 183 14.41 5.55 22.42
N ILE A 184 13.32 5.29 23.17
CA ILE A 184 13.39 4.76 24.53
C ILE A 184 14.03 3.38 24.53
N LEU A 185 13.55 2.45 23.69
CA LEU A 185 14.06 1.09 23.67
C LEU A 185 15.43 0.99 22.99
N MET A 186 15.72 1.81 21.98
CA MET A 186 17.05 1.89 21.39
C MET A 186 18.10 2.27 22.45
N ILE A 187 17.81 3.25 23.32
CA ILE A 187 18.71 3.67 24.39
C ILE A 187 18.77 2.64 25.51
N LEU A 188 17.63 2.09 25.93
CA LEU A 188 17.53 1.15 27.05
C LEU A 188 18.29 -0.15 26.77
N PHE A 189 18.26 -0.62 25.52
CA PHE A 189 18.95 -1.85 25.10
C PHE A 189 20.46 -1.68 24.90
N ARG A 190 21.01 -0.46 25.00
CA ARG A 190 22.44 -0.13 24.87
C ARG A 190 23.08 -0.76 23.60
N GLU A 191 24.03 -1.66 23.78
CA GLU A 191 24.73 -2.35 22.66
C GLU A 191 23.79 -3.18 21.76
N ARG A 192 22.59 -3.49 22.23
CA ARG A 192 21.53 -4.16 21.48
C ARG A 192 20.46 -3.21 20.96
N GLY A 193 20.77 -1.93 20.78
CA GLY A 193 19.78 -0.91 20.41
C GLY A 193 18.99 -1.22 19.15
N ILE A 194 19.58 -1.94 18.18
CA ILE A 194 18.86 -2.37 16.97
C ILE A 194 17.75 -3.39 17.28
N GLU A 195 17.94 -4.24 18.28
CA GLU A 195 16.88 -5.11 18.79
C GLU A 195 15.80 -4.30 19.49
N GLY A 196 16.19 -3.22 20.19
CA GLY A 196 15.27 -2.27 20.80
C GLY A 196 14.33 -1.64 19.77
N ALA A 197 14.83 -1.21 18.62
CA ALA A 197 14.02 -0.73 17.50
C ALA A 197 13.01 -1.79 17.00
N ALA A 198 13.46 -3.02 16.80
CA ALA A 198 12.58 -4.11 16.38
C ALA A 198 11.48 -4.42 17.43
N VAL A 199 11.86 -4.42 18.72
CA VAL A 199 10.91 -4.63 19.83
C VAL A 199 9.90 -3.49 19.92
N ALA A 200 10.32 -2.23 19.73
CA ALA A 200 9.41 -1.09 19.68
C ALA A 200 8.36 -1.25 18.56
N THR A 201 8.81 -1.62 17.38
CA THR A 201 7.94 -1.88 16.22
C THR A 201 6.91 -2.97 16.53
N ILE A 202 7.34 -4.12 17.05
CA ILE A 202 6.42 -5.22 17.38
C ILE A 202 5.47 -4.83 18.51
N THR A 203 5.95 -4.13 19.53
CA THR A 203 5.12 -3.68 20.65
C THR A 203 4.03 -2.72 20.17
N ALA A 204 4.35 -1.79 19.27
CA ALA A 204 3.38 -0.90 18.65
C ALA A 204 2.31 -1.66 17.84
N GLN A 205 2.73 -2.67 17.06
CA GLN A 205 1.81 -3.50 16.30
C GLN A 205 0.97 -4.42 17.21
N PHE A 206 1.53 -4.91 18.30
CA PHE A 206 0.79 -5.64 19.33
C PHE A 206 -0.29 -4.79 19.97
N VAL A 207 0.03 -3.56 20.36
CA VAL A 207 -0.94 -2.60 20.91
C VAL A 207 -2.04 -2.34 19.89
N GLN A 208 -1.69 -2.10 18.62
CA GLN A 208 -2.67 -1.92 17.54
C GLN A 208 -3.55 -3.18 17.37
N ALA A 209 -2.98 -4.37 17.44
CA ALA A 209 -3.72 -5.64 17.35
C ALA A 209 -4.70 -5.79 18.52
N ILE A 210 -4.30 -5.44 19.76
CA ILE A 210 -5.18 -5.46 20.93
C ILE A 210 -6.36 -4.51 20.76
N PHE A 211 -6.12 -3.25 20.35
CA PHE A 211 -7.20 -2.28 20.11
C PHE A 211 -8.15 -2.74 19.02
N THR A 212 -7.62 -3.32 17.95
CA THR A 212 -8.41 -3.89 16.86
C THR A 212 -9.26 -5.08 17.33
N LEU A 213 -8.66 -6.00 18.11
CA LEU A 213 -9.34 -7.17 18.68
C LEU A 213 -10.44 -6.73 19.68
N TRP A 214 -10.11 -5.77 20.57
CA TRP A 214 -11.06 -5.19 21.50
C TRP A 214 -12.26 -4.58 20.76
N TYR A 215 -12.00 -3.86 19.67
CA TYR A 215 -13.05 -3.29 18.85
C TYR A 215 -14.00 -4.37 18.33
N PHE A 216 -13.48 -5.43 17.68
CA PHE A 216 -14.31 -6.48 17.12
C PHE A 216 -15.06 -7.29 18.21
N LYS A 217 -14.48 -7.47 19.37
CA LYS A 217 -15.13 -8.20 20.49
C LYS A 217 -16.20 -7.36 21.22
N LYS A 218 -15.98 -6.07 21.41
CA LYS A 218 -16.81 -5.24 22.31
C LYS A 218 -17.63 -4.16 21.61
N LYS A 219 -17.18 -3.65 20.48
CA LYS A 219 -17.76 -2.45 19.84
C LYS A 219 -18.36 -2.69 18.46
N SER A 220 -17.92 -3.71 17.73
CA SER A 220 -18.48 -4.01 16.41
C SER A 220 -19.90 -4.53 16.56
N LYS A 221 -20.80 -3.93 15.76
CA LYS A 221 -22.22 -4.32 15.68
C LYS A 221 -22.54 -5.13 14.44
N VAL A 222 -21.68 -5.15 13.45
CA VAL A 222 -21.89 -5.78 12.15
C VAL A 222 -21.05 -7.04 12.07
N VAL A 223 -19.73 -6.90 12.22
CA VAL A 223 -18.79 -8.01 12.09
C VAL A 223 -18.32 -8.48 13.46
N LYS A 224 -18.44 -9.77 13.72
CA LYS A 224 -17.94 -10.39 14.95
C LYS A 224 -16.86 -11.41 14.61
N ILE A 225 -15.97 -11.65 15.56
CA ILE A 225 -15.00 -12.76 15.44
C ILE A 225 -15.79 -14.04 15.73
N GLY A 226 -16.14 -14.76 14.66
CA GLY A 226 -16.78 -16.04 14.73
C GLY A 226 -15.80 -17.20 14.95
N ILE A 227 -16.22 -18.41 14.58
CA ILE A 227 -15.37 -19.62 14.63
C ILE A 227 -14.20 -19.43 13.65
N ILE A 228 -12.98 -19.61 14.15
CA ILE A 228 -11.75 -19.54 13.34
C ILE A 228 -11.63 -20.83 12.53
N ARG A 229 -12.00 -20.77 11.27
CA ARG A 229 -11.89 -21.91 10.35
C ARG A 229 -11.80 -21.42 8.89
N LYS A 230 -11.26 -22.29 8.02
CA LYS A 230 -11.29 -22.07 6.58
C LYS A 230 -12.70 -22.25 6.04
N GLU A 231 -13.20 -21.23 5.35
CA GLU A 231 -14.45 -21.25 4.60
C GLU A 231 -14.14 -21.23 3.10
N GLY A 232 -14.45 -22.31 2.38
CA GLY A 232 -13.99 -22.52 0.99
C GLY A 232 -14.35 -21.38 0.04
N ASP A 233 -15.64 -21.08 -0.11
CA ASP A 233 -16.13 -20.05 -1.05
C ASP A 233 -15.65 -18.64 -0.68
N ILE A 234 -15.64 -18.33 0.62
CA ILE A 234 -15.13 -17.06 1.15
C ILE A 234 -13.64 -16.93 0.86
N THR A 235 -12.87 -18.01 1.04
CA THR A 235 -11.43 -18.04 0.78
C THR A 235 -11.13 -17.75 -0.69
N VAL A 236 -11.83 -18.39 -1.63
CA VAL A 236 -11.60 -18.20 -3.07
C VAL A 236 -11.86 -16.76 -3.49
N ASP A 237 -12.97 -16.19 -3.06
CA ASP A 237 -13.32 -14.79 -3.38
C ASP A 237 -12.34 -13.80 -2.73
N MET A 238 -11.98 -14.01 -1.46
CA MET A 238 -10.98 -13.22 -0.75
C MET A 238 -9.62 -13.24 -1.47
N PHE A 239 -9.12 -14.42 -1.85
CA PHE A 239 -7.84 -14.52 -2.55
C PHE A 239 -7.90 -13.94 -3.96
N SER A 240 -9.02 -14.08 -4.69
CA SER A 240 -9.19 -13.51 -6.02
C SER A 240 -8.92 -12.00 -6.05
N VAL A 241 -9.46 -11.27 -5.10
CA VAL A 241 -9.24 -9.81 -4.98
C VAL A 241 -7.90 -9.52 -4.30
N GLY A 242 -7.59 -10.22 -3.23
CA GLY A 242 -6.39 -9.97 -2.43
C GLY A 242 -5.09 -10.16 -3.18
N VAL A 243 -5.02 -11.15 -4.08
CA VAL A 243 -3.84 -11.37 -4.93
C VAL A 243 -3.53 -10.14 -5.79
N SER A 244 -4.53 -9.48 -6.36
CA SER A 244 -4.31 -8.27 -7.17
C SER A 244 -3.70 -7.14 -6.34
N ALA A 245 -4.13 -6.97 -5.09
CA ALA A 245 -3.62 -5.95 -4.18
C ALA A 245 -2.20 -6.29 -3.67
N MET A 246 -1.94 -7.56 -3.35
CA MET A 246 -0.61 -8.04 -2.96
C MET A 246 0.38 -7.90 -4.12
N LEU A 247 0.00 -8.30 -5.34
CA LEU A 247 0.84 -8.14 -6.53
C LEU A 247 1.23 -6.68 -6.74
N MET A 248 0.30 -5.74 -6.57
CA MET A 248 0.59 -4.32 -6.71
C MET A 248 1.71 -3.87 -5.75
N GLN A 249 1.73 -4.36 -4.50
CA GLN A 249 2.78 -4.05 -3.53
C GLN A 249 4.13 -4.64 -3.92
N ILE A 250 4.18 -5.94 -4.21
CA ILE A 250 5.43 -6.65 -4.51
C ILE A 250 6.03 -6.13 -5.82
N LEU A 251 5.21 -5.99 -6.85
CA LEU A 251 5.69 -5.60 -8.18
C LEU A 251 6.16 -4.14 -8.23
N THR A 252 5.67 -3.27 -7.34
CA THR A 252 6.20 -1.89 -7.23
C THR A 252 7.67 -1.91 -6.84
N ILE A 253 8.08 -2.79 -5.93
CA ILE A 253 9.48 -2.91 -5.51
C ILE A 253 10.34 -3.40 -6.68
N ILE A 254 9.88 -4.40 -7.42
CA ILE A 254 10.56 -4.93 -8.61
C ILE A 254 10.70 -3.82 -9.66
N GLN A 255 9.62 -3.10 -9.93
CA GLN A 255 9.61 -2.00 -10.90
C GLN A 255 10.63 -0.92 -10.54
N GLN A 256 10.68 -0.48 -9.28
CA GLN A 256 11.65 0.50 -8.81
C GLN A 256 13.08 -0.01 -8.95
N SER A 257 13.34 -1.28 -8.60
CA SER A 257 14.67 -1.89 -8.73
C SER A 257 15.16 -1.90 -10.18
N PHE A 258 14.28 -2.22 -11.13
CA PHE A 258 14.60 -2.15 -12.56
C PHE A 258 14.90 -0.72 -13.02
N LEU A 259 14.11 0.27 -12.59
CA LEU A 259 14.33 1.68 -12.93
C LEU A 259 15.70 2.16 -12.42
N TYR A 260 16.04 1.85 -11.15
CA TYR A 260 17.36 2.20 -10.60
C TYR A 260 18.50 1.54 -11.36
N SER A 261 18.38 0.23 -11.63
CA SER A 261 19.40 -0.53 -12.34
C SER A 261 19.63 0.01 -13.75
N GLN A 262 18.57 0.32 -14.49
CA GLN A 262 18.68 0.87 -15.85
C GLN A 262 19.19 2.32 -15.83
N ALA A 263 18.77 3.14 -14.89
CA ALA A 263 19.29 4.50 -14.73
C ALA A 263 20.80 4.50 -14.46
N PHE A 264 21.25 3.61 -13.57
CA PHE A 264 22.68 3.43 -13.31
C PHE A 264 23.44 2.94 -14.55
N ARG A 265 22.86 1.96 -15.26
CA ARG A 265 23.48 1.36 -16.46
C ARG A 265 23.71 2.37 -17.58
N TYR A 266 22.74 3.26 -17.83
CA TYR A 266 22.77 4.17 -18.99
C TYR A 266 23.30 5.57 -18.69
N GLY A 267 23.32 6.00 -17.43
CA GLY A 267 23.75 7.34 -17.05
C GLY A 267 24.55 7.41 -15.76
N GLY A 268 25.06 6.25 -15.28
CA GLY A 268 25.92 6.17 -14.10
C GLY A 268 25.23 6.63 -12.81
N GLU A 269 26.06 7.05 -11.85
CA GLU A 269 25.62 7.50 -10.52
C GLU A 269 24.68 8.71 -10.59
N THR A 270 24.95 9.65 -11.50
CA THR A 270 24.13 10.86 -11.68
C THR A 270 22.69 10.53 -12.06
N SER A 271 22.49 9.68 -13.07
CA SER A 271 21.14 9.27 -13.48
C SER A 271 20.43 8.43 -12.42
N ALA A 272 21.17 7.59 -11.69
CA ALA A 272 20.61 6.83 -10.56
C ALA A 272 20.17 7.76 -9.41
N ALA A 273 20.95 8.80 -9.10
CA ALA A 273 20.58 9.81 -8.10
C ALA A 273 19.33 10.61 -8.51
N ILE A 274 19.26 11.02 -9.78
CA ILE A 274 18.06 11.68 -10.34
C ILE A 274 16.84 10.76 -10.23
N MET A 275 16.96 9.49 -10.64
CA MET A 275 15.88 8.51 -10.54
C MET A 275 15.43 8.32 -9.09
N ALA A 276 16.37 8.26 -8.15
CA ALA A 276 16.09 8.15 -6.72
C ALA A 276 15.26 9.32 -6.21
N ALA A 277 15.64 10.55 -6.55
CA ALA A 277 14.89 11.74 -6.16
C ALA A 277 13.47 11.75 -6.73
N ILE A 278 13.33 11.45 -8.03
CA ILE A 278 12.03 11.41 -8.71
C ILE A 278 11.09 10.37 -8.09
N LEU A 279 11.57 9.15 -7.86
CA LEU A 279 10.75 8.07 -7.28
C LEU A 279 10.33 8.38 -5.82
N ARG A 280 11.16 9.09 -5.04
CA ARG A 280 10.79 9.53 -3.69
C ARG A 280 9.70 10.60 -3.71
N ILE A 281 9.80 11.58 -4.60
CA ILE A 281 8.76 12.61 -4.80
C ILE A 281 7.45 11.93 -5.23
N GLN A 282 7.53 11.01 -6.17
CA GLN A 282 6.38 10.26 -6.66
C GLN A 282 5.72 9.45 -5.54
N ALA A 283 6.49 8.72 -4.75
CA ALA A 283 5.99 7.93 -3.63
C ALA A 283 5.25 8.80 -2.61
N PHE A 284 5.81 9.97 -2.24
CA PHE A 284 5.15 10.92 -1.34
C PHE A 284 3.82 11.42 -1.91
N SER A 285 3.81 11.80 -3.19
CA SER A 285 2.61 12.30 -3.87
C SER A 285 1.52 11.23 -4.05
N PHE A 286 1.90 9.95 -4.03
CA PHE A 286 0.96 8.82 -4.10
C PHE A 286 0.17 8.59 -2.80
N ILE A 287 0.73 8.98 -1.64
CA ILE A 287 0.12 8.69 -0.32
C ILE A 287 -1.34 9.19 -0.25
N PRO A 288 -1.66 10.45 -0.61
CA PRO A 288 -3.03 10.94 -0.58
C PRO A 288 -3.98 10.21 -1.54
N LEU A 289 -3.51 9.85 -2.74
CA LEU A 289 -4.31 9.10 -3.72
C LEU A 289 -4.64 7.69 -3.20
N TRP A 290 -3.69 7.04 -2.55
CA TRP A 290 -3.91 5.76 -1.87
C TRP A 290 -4.92 5.90 -0.73
N GLY A 291 -4.80 6.96 0.07
CA GLY A 291 -5.79 7.26 1.11
C GLY A 291 -7.21 7.40 0.53
N MET A 292 -7.35 8.11 -0.58
CA MET A 292 -8.64 8.27 -1.25
C MET A 292 -9.19 6.93 -1.77
N SER A 293 -8.36 6.07 -2.34
CA SER A 293 -8.77 4.75 -2.85
C SER A 293 -9.31 3.84 -1.75
N GLN A 294 -8.77 3.94 -0.53
CA GLN A 294 -9.28 3.18 0.63
C GLN A 294 -10.73 3.57 0.97
N GLY A 295 -11.14 4.81 0.69
CA GLY A 295 -12.52 5.26 0.85
C GLY A 295 -13.44 4.79 -0.27
N LEU A 296 -12.92 4.67 -1.49
CA LEU A 296 -13.70 4.21 -2.65
C LEU A 296 -14.14 2.75 -2.49
N GLN A 297 -13.27 1.87 -1.99
CA GLN A 297 -13.51 0.44 -1.92
C GLN A 297 -14.80 0.08 -1.18
N PRO A 298 -15.04 0.48 0.09
CA PRO A 298 -16.29 0.18 0.79
C PRO A 298 -17.51 0.87 0.16
N ALA A 299 -17.34 2.08 -0.39
CA ALA A 299 -18.43 2.81 -1.03
C ALA A 299 -18.94 2.10 -2.28
N ILE A 300 -18.04 1.66 -3.16
CA ILE A 300 -18.41 0.89 -4.36
C ILE A 300 -18.91 -0.49 -3.98
N GLY A 301 -18.20 -1.22 -3.11
CA GLY A 301 -18.55 -2.59 -2.74
C GLY A 301 -19.96 -2.70 -2.16
N ALA A 302 -20.32 -1.83 -1.21
CA ALA A 302 -21.65 -1.83 -0.61
C ALA A 302 -22.77 -1.50 -1.62
N ASN A 303 -22.59 -0.47 -2.46
CA ASN A 303 -23.58 -0.11 -3.46
C ASN A 303 -23.69 -1.15 -4.58
N PHE A 304 -22.59 -1.81 -4.95
CA PHE A 304 -22.58 -2.90 -5.91
C PHE A 304 -23.32 -4.14 -5.37
N GLY A 305 -23.05 -4.53 -4.11
CA GLY A 305 -23.77 -5.62 -3.45
C GLY A 305 -25.26 -5.35 -3.25
N ALA A 306 -25.65 -4.08 -3.07
CA ALA A 306 -27.04 -3.66 -3.00
C ALA A 306 -27.70 -3.46 -4.39
N GLU A 307 -27.03 -3.82 -5.48
CA GLU A 307 -27.45 -3.65 -6.88
C GLU A 307 -27.80 -2.21 -7.28
N GLN A 308 -27.29 -1.21 -6.54
CA GLN A 308 -27.50 0.22 -6.80
C GLN A 308 -26.50 0.73 -7.86
N TYR A 309 -26.55 0.18 -9.07
CA TYR A 309 -25.54 0.41 -10.12
C TYR A 309 -25.44 1.89 -10.56
N ASP A 310 -26.53 2.64 -10.57
CA ASP A 310 -26.49 4.09 -10.85
C ASP A 310 -25.74 4.87 -9.78
N ARG A 311 -25.83 4.45 -8.52
CA ARG A 311 -25.03 5.04 -7.44
C ARG A 311 -23.57 4.65 -7.54
N VAL A 312 -23.26 3.40 -7.92
CA VAL A 312 -21.90 2.94 -8.19
C VAL A 312 -21.21 3.87 -9.21
N LYS A 313 -21.90 4.18 -10.34
CA LYS A 313 -21.40 5.11 -11.36
C LYS A 313 -21.18 6.52 -10.80
N LYS A 314 -22.15 7.07 -10.10
CA LYS A 314 -22.07 8.42 -9.50
C LYS A 314 -20.95 8.52 -8.49
N ILE A 315 -20.78 7.52 -7.61
CA ILE A 315 -19.69 7.47 -6.62
C ILE A 315 -18.35 7.39 -7.32
N PHE A 316 -18.19 6.46 -8.28
CA PHE A 316 -16.94 6.34 -9.03
C PHE A 316 -16.57 7.65 -9.72
N ASN A 317 -17.48 8.30 -10.41
CA ASN A 317 -17.22 9.57 -11.11
C ASN A 317 -16.78 10.67 -10.14
N VAL A 318 -17.44 10.80 -8.99
CA VAL A 318 -17.05 11.79 -7.96
C VAL A 318 -15.64 11.49 -7.45
N PHE A 319 -15.30 10.24 -7.16
CA PHE A 319 -13.97 9.87 -6.70
C PHE A 319 -12.91 10.03 -7.80
N ALA A 320 -13.22 9.67 -9.05
CA ALA A 320 -12.31 9.83 -10.18
C ALA A 320 -11.98 11.30 -10.43
N ILE A 321 -12.99 12.18 -10.48
CA ILE A 321 -12.77 13.62 -10.66
C ILE A 321 -11.99 14.20 -9.47
N SER A 322 -12.36 13.85 -8.24
CA SER A 322 -11.66 14.31 -7.04
C SER A 322 -10.21 13.82 -6.99
N SER A 323 -9.93 12.61 -7.50
CA SER A 323 -8.56 12.09 -7.59
C SER A 323 -7.70 12.81 -8.62
N ILE A 324 -8.29 13.28 -9.73
CA ILE A 324 -7.63 14.14 -10.70
C ILE A 324 -7.28 15.49 -10.06
N ILE A 325 -8.23 16.09 -9.34
CA ILE A 325 -8.00 17.37 -8.64
C ILE A 325 -6.90 17.19 -7.59
N LEU A 326 -6.96 16.14 -6.80
CA LEU A 326 -5.95 15.85 -5.80
C LEU A 326 -4.57 15.60 -6.42
N ALA A 327 -4.50 14.85 -7.52
CA ALA A 327 -3.26 14.65 -8.27
C ALA A 327 -2.72 15.97 -8.84
N ALA A 328 -3.58 16.84 -9.37
CA ALA A 328 -3.20 18.14 -9.88
C ALA A 328 -2.60 19.04 -8.78
N CYS A 329 -3.08 18.95 -7.54
CA CYS A 329 -2.50 19.68 -6.40
C CYS A 329 -1.02 19.32 -6.13
N PHE A 330 -0.57 18.13 -6.52
CA PHE A 330 0.84 17.73 -6.45
C PHE A 330 1.56 17.94 -7.77
N TRP A 331 0.91 17.64 -8.88
CA TRP A 331 1.49 17.74 -10.22
C TRP A 331 1.83 19.19 -10.60
N ILE A 332 0.88 20.13 -10.46
CA ILE A 332 1.09 21.53 -10.84
C ILE A 332 2.27 22.18 -10.09
N PRO A 333 2.36 22.11 -8.75
CA PRO A 333 3.53 22.63 -8.04
C PRO A 333 4.82 21.95 -8.45
N SER A 334 4.80 20.65 -8.70
CA SER A 334 5.98 19.90 -9.12
C SER A 334 6.50 20.32 -10.48
N GLU A 335 5.63 20.64 -11.42
CA GLU A 335 6.01 21.18 -12.75
C GLU A 335 6.55 22.60 -12.66
N ILE A 336 5.92 23.48 -11.85
CA ILE A 336 6.33 24.88 -11.69
C ILE A 336 7.61 24.99 -10.88
N PHE A 337 7.67 24.30 -9.74
CA PHE A 337 8.75 24.39 -8.75
C PHE A 337 9.71 23.18 -8.80
N ALA A 338 9.93 22.60 -9.99
CA ALA A 338 10.80 21.42 -10.15
C ALA A 338 12.20 21.62 -9.55
N LYS A 339 12.83 22.81 -9.80
CA LYS A 339 14.18 23.10 -9.30
C LYS A 339 14.27 23.10 -7.77
N PRO A 340 13.48 23.85 -7.01
CA PRO A 340 13.54 23.83 -5.55
C PRO A 340 13.14 22.48 -4.94
N ILE A 341 12.16 21.77 -5.52
CA ILE A 341 11.74 20.46 -5.04
C ILE A 341 12.86 19.43 -5.18
N LEU A 342 13.52 19.35 -6.34
CA LEU A 342 14.66 18.47 -6.57
C LEU A 342 15.88 18.88 -5.75
N GLY A 343 16.06 20.19 -5.52
CA GLY A 343 17.13 20.72 -4.68
C GLY A 343 17.09 20.28 -3.23
N LEU A 344 15.89 19.93 -2.70
CA LEU A 344 15.73 19.36 -1.35
C LEU A 344 16.50 18.02 -1.17
N PHE A 345 16.80 17.34 -2.28
CA PHE A 345 17.53 16.07 -2.25
C PHE A 345 19.04 16.21 -2.32
N GLY A 346 19.56 17.44 -2.23
CA GLY A 346 21.02 17.69 -2.21
C GLY A 346 21.72 17.46 -3.55
N LEU A 347 20.97 17.51 -4.68
CA LEU A 347 21.57 17.41 -6.01
C LEU A 347 22.37 18.67 -6.33
N SER A 348 23.56 18.52 -6.93
CA SER A 348 24.35 19.65 -7.41
C SER A 348 23.65 20.44 -8.51
N ASP A 349 24.02 21.71 -8.70
CA ASP A 349 23.40 22.55 -9.75
C ASP A 349 23.54 21.94 -11.16
N GLU A 350 24.65 21.28 -11.43
CA GLU A 350 24.91 20.56 -12.67
C GLU A 350 23.94 19.37 -12.84
N THR A 351 23.77 18.57 -11.77
CA THR A 351 22.81 17.46 -11.76
C THR A 351 21.37 17.97 -11.86
N LEU A 352 21.01 19.09 -11.22
CA LEU A 352 19.69 19.69 -11.30
C LEU A 352 19.32 20.12 -12.74
N PHE A 353 20.28 20.62 -13.50
CA PHE A 353 20.06 20.98 -14.90
C PHE A 353 19.60 19.77 -15.74
N LEU A 354 20.17 18.59 -15.48
CA LEU A 354 19.77 17.33 -16.12
C LEU A 354 18.49 16.74 -15.50
N ALA A 355 18.30 16.93 -14.20
CA ALA A 355 17.19 16.34 -13.47
C ALA A 355 15.83 16.97 -13.80
N ILE A 356 15.76 18.29 -13.99
CA ILE A 356 14.51 19.01 -14.21
C ILE A 356 13.73 18.51 -15.43
N PRO A 357 14.30 18.40 -16.65
CA PRO A 357 13.57 17.89 -17.79
C PRO A 357 13.15 16.44 -17.62
N ASN A 358 14.00 15.60 -17.05
CA ASN A 358 13.71 14.19 -16.81
C ASN A 358 12.60 14.00 -15.77
N PHE A 359 12.60 14.82 -14.73
CA PHE A 359 11.53 14.86 -13.73
C PHE A 359 10.19 15.24 -14.36
N ARG A 360 10.15 16.31 -15.15
CA ARG A 360 8.92 16.75 -15.83
C ARG A 360 8.39 15.67 -16.77
N ILE A 361 9.25 15.00 -17.52
CA ILE A 361 8.85 13.90 -18.40
C ILE A 361 8.21 12.78 -17.57
N MET A 362 8.91 12.26 -16.55
CA MET A 362 8.39 11.15 -15.73
C MET A 362 7.14 11.52 -14.95
N TYR A 363 7.04 12.77 -14.51
CA TYR A 363 5.92 13.23 -13.69
C TYR A 363 4.71 13.68 -14.52
N SER A 364 4.86 13.87 -15.84
CA SER A 364 3.80 14.36 -16.75
C SER A 364 2.50 13.55 -16.66
N ILE A 365 2.59 12.23 -16.47
CA ILE A 365 1.43 11.34 -16.38
C ILE A 365 0.77 11.32 -14.98
N PHE A 366 1.37 11.98 -13.98
CA PHE A 366 0.94 11.85 -12.58
C PHE A 366 -0.54 12.22 -12.37
N ILE A 367 -1.06 13.18 -13.13
CA ILE A 367 -2.48 13.57 -13.07
C ILE A 367 -3.43 12.41 -13.41
N ALA A 368 -3.00 11.50 -14.27
CA ALA A 368 -3.79 10.31 -14.65
C ALA A 368 -3.71 9.17 -13.63
N TYR A 369 -2.73 9.18 -12.73
CA TYR A 369 -2.60 8.17 -11.68
C TYR A 369 -3.80 8.12 -10.74
N GLY A 370 -4.44 9.26 -10.50
CA GLY A 370 -5.68 9.31 -9.75
C GLY A 370 -6.73 8.36 -10.33
N VAL A 371 -7.00 8.49 -11.62
CA VAL A 371 -7.97 7.64 -12.33
C VAL A 371 -7.54 6.19 -12.35
N MET A 372 -6.25 5.92 -12.56
CA MET A 372 -5.71 4.56 -12.59
C MET A 372 -5.94 3.83 -11.25
N ILE A 373 -5.58 4.46 -10.14
CA ILE A 373 -5.76 3.88 -8.80
C ILE A 373 -7.26 3.66 -8.52
N MET A 374 -8.10 4.65 -8.83
CA MET A 374 -9.56 4.52 -8.65
C MET A 374 -10.12 3.37 -9.48
N THR A 375 -9.66 3.19 -10.72
CA THR A 375 -10.11 2.10 -11.61
C THR A 375 -9.70 0.72 -11.09
N ILE A 376 -8.46 0.54 -10.66
CA ILE A 376 -8.00 -0.73 -10.06
C ILE A 376 -8.82 -1.03 -8.79
N THR A 377 -8.99 -0.03 -7.93
CA THR A 377 -9.78 -0.16 -6.69
C THR A 377 -11.25 -0.46 -6.97
N PHE A 378 -11.82 0.11 -8.04
CA PHE A 378 -13.19 -0.21 -8.49
C PHE A 378 -13.34 -1.70 -8.78
N PHE A 379 -12.44 -2.29 -9.57
CA PHE A 379 -12.48 -3.73 -9.87
C PHE A 379 -12.28 -4.59 -8.62
N GLN A 380 -11.40 -4.19 -7.72
CA GLN A 380 -11.24 -4.85 -6.42
C GLN A 380 -12.54 -4.77 -5.58
N ALA A 381 -13.22 -3.63 -5.60
CA ALA A 381 -14.44 -3.40 -4.82
C ALA A 381 -15.64 -4.24 -5.32
N ILE A 382 -15.79 -4.39 -6.64
CA ILE A 382 -16.85 -5.24 -7.22
C ILE A 382 -16.53 -6.73 -7.22
N GLY A 383 -15.36 -7.14 -6.72
CA GLY A 383 -14.91 -8.53 -6.65
C GLY A 383 -14.23 -9.06 -7.92
N ASP A 384 -14.02 -8.22 -8.94
CA ASP A 384 -13.30 -8.61 -10.17
C ASP A 384 -11.78 -8.49 -9.98
N GLY A 385 -11.24 -9.33 -9.10
CA GLY A 385 -9.80 -9.41 -8.82
C GLY A 385 -8.97 -9.79 -10.05
N LYS A 386 -9.56 -10.51 -11.01
CA LYS A 386 -8.88 -10.88 -12.26
C LYS A 386 -8.57 -9.65 -13.12
N THR A 387 -9.55 -8.80 -13.36
CA THR A 387 -9.34 -7.56 -14.12
C THR A 387 -8.39 -6.61 -13.39
N ALA A 388 -8.53 -6.45 -12.08
CA ALA A 388 -7.60 -5.66 -11.28
C ALA A 388 -6.16 -6.20 -11.37
N GLY A 389 -5.97 -7.51 -11.23
CA GLY A 389 -4.66 -8.17 -11.33
C GLY A 389 -4.02 -8.03 -12.71
N ILE A 390 -4.81 -8.16 -13.79
CA ILE A 390 -4.32 -7.97 -15.16
C ILE A 390 -3.81 -6.53 -15.37
N LEU A 391 -4.56 -5.51 -14.92
CA LEU A 391 -4.13 -4.11 -15.03
C LEU A 391 -2.82 -3.86 -14.28
N VAL A 392 -2.69 -4.42 -13.07
CA VAL A 392 -1.46 -4.34 -12.28
C VAL A 392 -0.30 -5.03 -12.97
N MET A 393 -0.49 -6.24 -13.49
CA MET A 393 0.56 -6.99 -14.20
C MET A 393 0.97 -6.31 -15.52
N LEU A 394 0.01 -5.77 -16.28
CA LEU A 394 0.32 -5.01 -17.49
C LEU A 394 1.22 -3.82 -17.16
N ARG A 395 0.87 -3.07 -16.12
CA ARG A 395 1.62 -1.88 -15.70
C ARG A 395 3.03 -2.18 -15.21
N GLN A 396 3.20 -3.23 -14.41
CA GLN A 396 4.42 -3.43 -13.62
C GLN A 396 5.35 -4.50 -14.16
N ILE A 397 4.87 -5.38 -15.04
CA ILE A 397 5.66 -6.46 -15.64
C ILE A 397 5.51 -6.50 -17.15
N ILE A 398 4.30 -6.77 -17.64
CA ILE A 398 4.09 -7.21 -19.03
C ILE A 398 4.50 -6.12 -20.03
N LEU A 399 4.13 -4.88 -19.78
CA LEU A 399 4.54 -3.75 -20.61
C LEU A 399 5.84 -3.12 -20.11
N PHE A 400 6.03 -3.08 -18.79
CA PHE A 400 7.13 -2.38 -18.18
C PHE A 400 8.50 -3.04 -18.44
N ILE A 401 8.64 -4.34 -18.15
CA ILE A 401 9.94 -5.01 -18.27
C ILE A 401 10.47 -4.95 -19.71
N PRO A 402 9.67 -5.29 -20.75
CA PRO A 402 10.13 -5.11 -22.12
C PRO A 402 10.49 -3.66 -22.44
N ALA A 403 9.65 -2.70 -22.05
CA ALA A 403 9.88 -1.30 -22.39
C ALA A 403 11.13 -0.73 -21.71
N VAL A 404 11.34 -1.00 -20.41
CA VAL A 404 12.50 -0.49 -19.68
C VAL A 404 13.82 -1.08 -20.17
N ILE A 405 13.80 -2.25 -20.79
CA ILE A 405 14.98 -2.91 -21.35
C ILE A 405 15.18 -2.52 -22.83
N LEU A 406 14.12 -2.51 -23.63
CA LEU A 406 14.22 -2.35 -25.08
C LEU A 406 14.30 -0.88 -25.51
N LEU A 407 13.49 0.01 -24.93
CA LEU A 407 13.48 1.42 -25.34
C LEU A 407 14.87 2.10 -25.23
N PRO A 408 15.60 1.95 -24.12
CA PRO A 408 16.94 2.56 -24.03
C PRO A 408 17.94 1.96 -25.02
N ARG A 409 17.77 0.71 -25.43
CA ARG A 409 18.63 0.07 -26.43
C ARG A 409 18.32 0.52 -27.87
N MET A 410 17.04 0.78 -28.18
CA MET A 410 16.57 1.09 -29.53
C MET A 410 16.62 2.58 -29.85
N ILE A 411 16.26 3.42 -28.87
CA ILE A 411 16.04 4.87 -29.06
C ILE A 411 17.07 5.71 -28.30
N GLY A 412 17.88 5.06 -27.43
CA GLY A 412 18.90 5.72 -26.61
C GLY A 412 18.49 5.94 -25.15
N ALA A 413 19.47 6.27 -24.32
CA ALA A 413 19.35 6.35 -22.86
C ALA A 413 18.23 7.28 -22.37
N GLN A 414 17.97 8.37 -23.10
CA GLN A 414 16.94 9.36 -22.75
C GLN A 414 15.52 8.76 -22.75
N SER A 415 15.28 7.69 -23.52
CA SER A 415 13.97 7.03 -23.56
C SER A 415 13.55 6.38 -22.22
N LEU A 416 14.50 6.13 -21.31
CA LEU A 416 14.23 5.59 -19.99
C LEU A 416 13.20 6.45 -19.21
N TRP A 417 13.27 7.77 -19.37
CA TRP A 417 12.40 8.69 -18.67
C TRP A 417 10.96 8.71 -19.20
N TYR A 418 10.75 8.24 -20.43
CA TYR A 418 9.44 8.11 -21.06
C TYR A 418 8.74 6.78 -20.77
N VAL A 419 9.47 5.77 -20.23
CA VAL A 419 8.94 4.42 -20.01
C VAL A 419 7.65 4.44 -19.16
N LEU A 420 7.69 5.08 -17.99
CA LEU A 420 6.52 5.14 -17.11
C LEU A 420 5.36 5.94 -17.71
N PRO A 421 5.55 7.16 -18.24
CA PRO A 421 4.47 7.91 -18.88
C PRO A 421 3.76 7.15 -19.99
N ILE A 422 4.49 6.47 -20.85
CA ILE A 422 3.91 5.70 -21.97
C ILE A 422 3.09 4.53 -21.44
N ILE A 423 3.66 3.72 -20.55
CA ILE A 423 3.00 2.52 -20.02
C ILE A 423 1.77 2.89 -19.20
N ASP A 424 1.93 3.84 -18.30
CA ASP A 424 0.84 4.26 -17.42
C ASP A 424 -0.29 4.91 -18.23
N GLY A 425 0.03 5.65 -19.29
CA GLY A 425 -0.96 6.17 -20.24
C GLY A 425 -1.76 5.05 -20.92
N VAL A 426 -1.07 4.00 -21.41
CA VAL A 426 -1.73 2.83 -22.02
C VAL A 426 -2.62 2.12 -20.99
N VAL A 427 -2.12 1.91 -19.78
CA VAL A 427 -2.89 1.20 -18.73
C VAL A 427 -4.08 2.02 -18.26
N VAL A 428 -3.98 3.34 -18.16
CA VAL A 428 -5.12 4.22 -17.86
C VAL A 428 -6.20 4.07 -18.92
N LEU A 429 -5.84 4.13 -20.20
CA LEU A 429 -6.81 3.98 -21.30
C LEU A 429 -7.49 2.60 -21.29
N LEU A 430 -6.71 1.53 -21.09
CA LEU A 430 -7.25 0.17 -20.96
C LEU A 430 -8.16 0.05 -19.73
N GLY A 431 -7.76 0.66 -18.60
CA GLY A 431 -8.56 0.67 -17.38
C GLY A 431 -9.91 1.37 -17.57
N ILE A 432 -9.92 2.53 -18.20
CA ILE A 432 -11.13 3.30 -18.54
C ILE A 432 -12.03 2.47 -19.49
N GLN A 433 -11.44 1.87 -20.52
CA GLN A 433 -12.19 1.00 -21.44
C GLN A 433 -12.86 -0.17 -20.69
N ARG A 434 -12.12 -0.85 -19.81
CA ARG A 434 -12.67 -1.94 -18.99
C ARG A 434 -13.75 -1.47 -18.03
N TYR A 435 -13.59 -0.28 -17.44
CA TYR A 435 -14.62 0.34 -16.61
C TYR A 435 -15.93 0.55 -17.38
N PHE A 436 -15.88 1.14 -18.57
CA PHE A 436 -17.09 1.34 -19.39
C PHE A 436 -17.76 0.02 -19.78
N MET A 437 -16.95 -1.02 -20.09
CA MET A 437 -17.50 -2.35 -20.36
C MET A 437 -18.20 -2.96 -19.13
N ALA A 438 -17.62 -2.78 -17.94
CA ALA A 438 -18.23 -3.24 -16.69
C ALA A 438 -19.54 -2.51 -16.39
N VAL A 439 -19.55 -1.19 -16.53
CA VAL A 439 -20.77 -0.37 -16.38
C VAL A 439 -21.87 -0.79 -17.34
N LYS A 440 -21.55 -0.96 -18.62
CA LYS A 440 -22.55 -1.43 -19.63
C LYS A 440 -23.12 -2.81 -19.30
N LYS A 441 -22.32 -3.68 -18.65
CA LYS A 441 -22.80 -4.98 -18.20
C LYS A 441 -23.72 -4.87 -16.98
N MET A 442 -23.48 -3.90 -16.10
CA MET A 442 -24.34 -3.60 -14.95
C MET A 442 -25.70 -3.04 -15.38
N GLU A 443 -25.74 -2.20 -16.43
CA GLU A 443 -26.99 -1.63 -16.98
C GLU A 443 -27.92 -2.65 -17.64
N LYS A 444 -27.39 -3.83 -17.99
CA LYS A 444 -28.17 -4.93 -18.60
C LYS A 444 -28.75 -5.90 -17.57
N LYS A 445 -28.38 -5.75 -16.31
CA LYS A 445 -28.91 -6.53 -15.19
C LYS A 445 -30.01 -5.76 -14.47
#